data_8faaf0d4a31a9df27c7d124e50830541
#
_entry.id   8faaf0d4a31a9df27c7d124e50830541
#
_cell.length_a   1.000
_cell.length_b   1.000
_cell.length_c   1.000
_cell.angle_alpha   90.00
_cell.angle_beta   90.00
_cell.angle_gamma   90.00
#
_symmetry.space_group_name_H-M   'P 1'
#
loop_
_entity.id
_entity.type
_entity.pdbx_description
1 polymer ?
#
loop_
_entity_poly.entity_id
_entity_poly.type
_entity_poly.pdbx_seq_one_letter_code
_entity_poly.pdbx_strand_id
1 'polypeptide(L)'
;HVVLNWSIEEILNKDCGNKEVYKYRGKKYTFDRDRVNWLQDQVRQYIDDGSKVYVILLLGKDAKGQAGKMSYGGGKIFSSIKTTSAAGCRTWEAFMSYMAEKFGNEQHLVSGWILGNEVDSPYDWNYAGGKSLSAYMDDYARAFRIAYNATKSVSSHSKVYISLDYNWNQDVDGGGNSFFSTKKTLDTFYSKLKAQGKICPNIAYHAYSQGLVEPKFWDDSLAGSGVDSTIITMKNISVLTEYVKKKIGKDATIMLAEQAFNSTQGEELQAATYAYAYYISEGNKMIESFIYARDTEPQSDVDQGFYWGLRDINGRERKIYNTFKVIDSKESLDKTKNLLSYTDLSSWTQIPGIKKSTFKNNRSIKNKWPPLQS
;
A
#
# COMPACT_ATOMS: atom_id res chain seq x y z
N HIS A 1 3.49 0.45 -12.05
CA HIS A 1 2.46 0.15 -11.05
C HIS A 1 1.98 1.46 -10.41
N VAL A 2 0.71 1.54 -10.07
CA VAL A 2 0.10 2.67 -9.37
C VAL A 2 -0.76 2.19 -8.22
N VAL A 3 -0.76 2.92 -7.11
CA VAL A 3 -1.67 2.72 -5.98
C VAL A 3 -2.59 3.92 -5.88
N LEU A 4 -3.90 3.66 -5.82
CA LEU A 4 -4.95 4.67 -5.74
C LEU A 4 -5.70 4.53 -4.40
N ASN A 5 -6.02 5.64 -3.78
CA ASN A 5 -6.82 5.69 -2.55
C ASN A 5 -8.29 5.91 -2.90
N TRP A 6 -9.16 4.96 -2.54
CA TRP A 6 -10.59 5.07 -2.80
C TRP A 6 -11.40 5.13 -1.51
N SER A 7 -12.25 6.14 -1.40
CA SER A 7 -13.20 6.31 -0.31
C SER A 7 -14.41 5.40 -0.53
N ILE A 8 -14.64 4.50 0.42
CA ILE A 8 -15.77 3.54 0.38
C ILE A 8 -17.11 4.29 0.47
N GLU A 9 -17.21 5.32 1.32
CA GLU A 9 -18.42 6.11 1.53
C GLU A 9 -18.80 6.98 0.33
N GLU A 10 -17.83 7.40 -0.50
CA GLU A 10 -18.11 8.10 -1.75
C GLU A 10 -18.69 7.17 -2.82
N ILE A 11 -18.25 5.92 -2.82
CA ILE A 11 -18.70 4.90 -3.76
C ILE A 11 -20.05 4.32 -3.34
N LEU A 12 -20.19 3.92 -2.06
CA LEU A 12 -21.42 3.35 -1.49
C LEU A 12 -22.31 4.46 -0.92
N ASN A 13 -22.82 5.30 -1.80
CA ASN A 13 -23.53 6.53 -1.45
C ASN A 13 -24.98 6.51 -1.95
N LYS A 14 -25.94 6.55 -1.03
CA LYS A 14 -27.38 6.63 -1.36
C LYS A 14 -27.87 8.05 -1.65
N ASP A 15 -27.11 9.05 -1.27
CA ASP A 15 -27.49 10.46 -1.35
C ASP A 15 -26.86 11.16 -2.59
N CYS A 16 -26.24 10.38 -3.50
CA CYS A 16 -25.71 10.85 -4.77
C CYS A 16 -26.81 11.22 -5.79
N GLY A 17 -26.44 11.98 -6.81
CA GLY A 17 -27.34 12.37 -7.89
C GLY A 17 -27.71 11.22 -8.82
N ASN A 18 -26.72 10.47 -9.30
CA ASN A 18 -26.89 9.36 -10.24
C ASN A 18 -26.68 8.01 -9.53
N LYS A 19 -27.78 7.29 -9.33
CA LYS A 19 -27.81 6.08 -8.48
C LYS A 19 -27.74 4.81 -9.31
N GLU A 20 -26.87 3.88 -8.92
CA GLU A 20 -26.91 2.49 -9.35
C GLU A 20 -27.37 1.60 -8.18
N VAL A 21 -28.44 0.84 -8.37
CA VAL A 21 -28.97 -0.06 -7.34
C VAL A 21 -28.46 -1.48 -7.61
N TYR A 22 -27.63 -1.98 -6.71
CA TYR A 22 -27.15 -3.34 -6.70
C TYR A 22 -27.98 -4.22 -5.76
N LYS A 23 -28.47 -5.36 -6.25
CA LYS A 23 -29.19 -6.33 -5.45
C LYS A 23 -28.26 -7.44 -5.00
N TYR A 24 -28.05 -7.57 -3.70
CA TYR A 24 -27.22 -8.63 -3.12
C TYR A 24 -27.98 -9.37 -2.02
N ARG A 25 -28.14 -10.69 -2.17
CA ARG A 25 -28.88 -11.55 -1.21
C ARG A 25 -30.22 -10.96 -0.76
N GLY A 26 -31.04 -10.53 -1.72
CA GLY A 26 -32.37 -9.98 -1.50
C GLY A 26 -32.42 -8.55 -0.93
N LYS A 27 -31.29 -7.89 -0.69
CA LYS A 27 -31.22 -6.49 -0.25
C LYS A 27 -30.71 -5.58 -1.35
N LYS A 28 -31.12 -4.31 -1.30
CA LYS A 28 -30.69 -3.26 -2.22
C LYS A 28 -29.60 -2.42 -1.56
N TYR A 29 -28.53 -2.18 -2.32
CA TYR A 29 -27.44 -1.27 -1.99
C TYR A 29 -27.32 -0.24 -3.10
N THR A 30 -27.04 1.00 -2.74
CA THR A 30 -27.01 2.11 -3.70
C THR A 30 -25.57 2.61 -3.82
N PHE A 31 -25.08 2.60 -5.03
CA PHE A 31 -23.75 3.08 -5.41
C PHE A 31 -23.87 4.38 -6.19
N ASP A 32 -22.87 5.24 -6.08
CA ASP A 32 -22.74 6.44 -6.90
C ASP A 32 -22.20 6.03 -8.27
N ARG A 33 -23.07 6.07 -9.30
CA ARG A 33 -22.72 5.67 -10.66
C ARG A 33 -21.66 6.58 -11.28
N ASP A 34 -21.77 7.88 -11.06
CA ASP A 34 -20.83 8.84 -11.64
C ASP A 34 -19.45 8.65 -11.03
N ARG A 35 -19.37 8.43 -9.71
CA ARG A 35 -18.13 8.12 -9.04
C ARG A 35 -17.51 6.82 -9.55
N VAL A 36 -18.31 5.76 -9.70
CA VAL A 36 -17.82 4.47 -10.23
C VAL A 36 -17.33 4.58 -11.67
N ASN A 37 -18.06 5.29 -12.53
CA ASN A 37 -17.64 5.52 -13.92
C ASN A 37 -16.31 6.29 -13.97
N TRP A 38 -16.17 7.34 -13.17
CA TRP A 38 -14.93 8.11 -13.08
C TRP A 38 -13.75 7.23 -12.63
N LEU A 39 -13.94 6.36 -11.63
CA LEU A 39 -12.92 5.41 -11.19
C LEU A 39 -12.57 4.39 -12.29
N GLN A 40 -13.55 3.93 -13.06
CA GLN A 40 -13.31 3.04 -14.21
C GLN A 40 -12.49 3.74 -15.30
N ASP A 41 -12.77 5.01 -15.57
CA ASP A 41 -12.01 5.80 -16.54
C ASP A 41 -10.56 6.00 -16.08
N GLN A 42 -10.34 6.28 -14.78
CA GLN A 42 -8.99 6.34 -14.23
C GLN A 42 -8.23 5.01 -14.37
N VAL A 43 -8.86 3.90 -13.98
CA VAL A 43 -8.24 2.58 -14.07
C VAL A 43 -7.87 2.25 -15.51
N ARG A 44 -8.78 2.49 -16.45
CA ARG A 44 -8.54 2.26 -17.89
C ARG A 44 -7.35 3.09 -18.39
N GLN A 45 -7.28 4.39 -18.04
CA GLN A 45 -6.18 5.25 -18.42
C GLN A 45 -4.82 4.69 -17.98
N TYR A 46 -4.70 4.23 -16.73
CA TYR A 46 -3.46 3.61 -16.24
C TYR A 46 -3.16 2.28 -16.93
N ILE A 47 -4.17 1.47 -17.24
CA ILE A 47 -3.99 0.20 -17.97
C ILE A 47 -3.50 0.47 -19.39
N ASP A 48 -4.08 1.46 -20.08
CA ASP A 48 -3.69 1.86 -21.44
C ASP A 48 -2.25 2.37 -21.48
N ASP A 49 -1.77 2.98 -20.38
CA ASP A 49 -0.37 3.38 -20.19
C ASP A 49 0.55 2.20 -19.79
N GLY A 50 0.02 0.98 -19.67
CA GLY A 50 0.76 -0.23 -19.33
C GLY A 50 1.01 -0.44 -17.85
N SER A 51 0.33 0.31 -16.98
CA SER A 51 0.44 0.17 -15.52
C SER A 51 -0.50 -0.89 -14.97
N LYS A 52 -0.07 -1.56 -13.89
CA LYS A 52 -0.97 -2.32 -13.02
C LYS A 52 -1.54 -1.40 -11.95
N VAL A 53 -2.84 -1.48 -11.73
CA VAL A 53 -3.57 -0.65 -10.77
C VAL A 53 -3.84 -1.44 -9.51
N TYR A 54 -3.49 -0.86 -8.36
CA TYR A 54 -3.81 -1.34 -7.03
C TYR A 54 -4.62 -0.29 -6.29
N VAL A 55 -5.49 -0.70 -5.40
CA VAL A 55 -6.42 0.21 -4.72
C VAL A 55 -6.38 -0.03 -3.22
N ILE A 56 -6.15 1.03 -2.46
CA ILE A 56 -6.38 1.07 -1.02
C ILE A 56 -7.85 1.45 -0.80
N LEU A 57 -8.60 0.58 -0.14
CA LEU A 57 -9.98 0.83 0.25
C LEU A 57 -10.03 1.47 1.64
N LEU A 58 -10.47 2.71 1.71
CA LEU A 58 -10.49 3.52 2.91
C LEU A 58 -11.94 3.83 3.33
N LEU A 59 -12.24 3.62 4.61
CA LEU A 59 -13.52 3.97 5.20
C LEU A 59 -13.32 5.11 6.19
N GLY A 60 -13.90 6.26 5.91
CA GLY A 60 -13.75 7.43 6.78
C GLY A 60 -14.32 7.21 8.19
N LYS A 61 -13.72 7.86 9.20
CA LYS A 61 -14.16 7.76 10.60
C LYS A 61 -15.61 8.20 10.82
N ASP A 62 -16.07 9.13 10.00
CA ASP A 62 -17.40 9.73 10.10
C ASP A 62 -18.38 9.17 9.06
N ALA A 63 -18.05 8.00 8.45
CA ALA A 63 -18.88 7.35 7.44
C ALA A 63 -20.32 7.15 7.94
N LYS A 64 -21.29 7.54 7.12
CA LYS A 64 -22.74 7.50 7.43
C LYS A 64 -23.50 6.60 6.45
N GLY A 65 -24.81 6.53 6.61
CA GLY A 65 -25.69 5.82 5.70
C GLY A 65 -25.38 4.31 5.61
N GLN A 66 -25.19 3.81 4.39
CA GLN A 66 -24.89 2.40 4.15
C GLN A 66 -23.45 2.06 4.59
N ALA A 67 -22.50 2.91 4.26
CA ALA A 67 -21.09 2.74 4.67
C ALA A 67 -20.94 2.75 6.20
N GLY A 68 -21.69 3.61 6.91
CA GLY A 68 -21.68 3.67 8.37
C GLY A 68 -22.11 2.37 9.06
N LYS A 69 -22.84 1.46 8.39
CA LYS A 69 -23.20 0.16 8.96
C LYS A 69 -21.98 -0.76 9.16
N MET A 70 -20.93 -0.55 8.39
CA MET A 70 -19.69 -1.30 8.47
C MET A 70 -18.52 -0.47 9.02
N SER A 71 -18.78 0.68 9.64
CA SER A 71 -17.79 1.50 10.33
C SER A 71 -17.90 1.30 11.84
N TYR A 72 -16.76 1.43 12.52
CA TYR A 72 -16.71 1.56 13.98
C TYR A 72 -17.00 2.98 14.44
N GLY A 73 -16.78 3.97 13.55
CA GLY A 73 -16.79 5.39 13.92
C GLY A 73 -15.66 5.76 14.87
N GLY A 74 -15.18 6.98 14.80
CA GLY A 74 -14.07 7.46 15.65
C GLY A 74 -12.67 7.11 15.12
N GLY A 75 -11.65 7.20 15.98
CA GLY A 75 -10.25 7.21 15.56
C GLY A 75 -9.86 8.57 14.99
N LYS A 76 -8.69 8.65 14.36
CA LYS A 76 -8.13 9.90 13.85
C LYS A 76 -8.58 10.20 12.40
N ILE A 77 -8.46 9.23 11.48
CA ILE A 77 -8.73 9.44 10.05
C ILE A 77 -9.68 8.39 9.49
N PHE A 78 -9.34 7.10 9.60
CA PHE A 78 -10.11 6.01 8.99
C PHE A 78 -10.62 5.00 10.01
N SER A 79 -11.71 4.34 9.66
CA SER A 79 -12.32 3.23 10.40
C SER A 79 -12.02 1.89 9.74
N SER A 80 -11.75 0.88 10.54
CA SER A 80 -11.71 -0.50 10.07
C SER A 80 -13.11 -1.00 9.67
N ILE A 81 -13.15 -2.03 8.83
CA ILE A 81 -14.40 -2.67 8.42
C ILE A 81 -14.97 -3.52 9.56
N LYS A 82 -16.13 -3.13 10.07
CA LYS A 82 -16.86 -3.79 11.15
C LYS A 82 -17.70 -4.95 10.62
N THR A 83 -17.22 -6.16 10.75
CA THR A 83 -17.92 -7.40 10.35
C THR A 83 -18.61 -8.11 11.51
N THR A 84 -18.52 -7.61 12.74
CA THR A 84 -19.17 -8.17 13.94
C THR A 84 -20.69 -8.03 13.92
N SER A 85 -21.24 -7.04 13.22
CA SER A 85 -22.69 -6.93 13.03
C SER A 85 -23.11 -7.59 11.72
N ALA A 86 -24.26 -8.26 11.73
CA ALA A 86 -24.84 -8.83 10.51
C ALA A 86 -25.11 -7.79 9.41
N ALA A 87 -25.41 -6.55 9.80
CA ALA A 87 -25.59 -5.44 8.86
C ALA A 87 -24.26 -5.02 8.22
N GLY A 88 -23.21 -4.84 9.02
CA GLY A 88 -21.88 -4.47 8.54
C GLY A 88 -21.29 -5.55 7.64
N CYS A 89 -21.34 -6.81 8.08
CA CYS A 89 -20.88 -7.96 7.29
C CYS A 89 -21.54 -8.02 5.92
N ARG A 90 -22.89 -7.96 5.86
CA ARG A 90 -23.62 -7.99 4.58
C ARG A 90 -23.37 -6.76 3.71
N THR A 91 -23.14 -5.60 4.31
CA THR A 91 -22.82 -4.38 3.55
C THR A 91 -21.45 -4.51 2.91
N TRP A 92 -20.47 -5.04 3.64
CA TRP A 92 -19.12 -5.30 3.12
C TRP A 92 -19.13 -6.38 2.03
N GLU A 93 -19.87 -7.47 2.22
CA GLU A 93 -20.08 -8.50 1.18
C GLU A 93 -20.62 -7.89 -0.11
N ALA A 94 -21.68 -7.08 -0.01
CA ALA A 94 -22.31 -6.44 -1.16
C ALA A 94 -21.37 -5.44 -1.84
N PHE A 95 -20.63 -4.64 -1.06
CA PHE A 95 -19.65 -3.69 -1.57
C PHE A 95 -18.55 -4.41 -2.35
N MET A 96 -17.90 -5.40 -1.75
CA MET A 96 -16.80 -6.11 -2.40
C MET A 96 -17.25 -6.92 -3.62
N SER A 97 -18.46 -7.51 -3.59
CA SER A 97 -19.00 -8.21 -4.76
C SER A 97 -19.25 -7.24 -5.93
N TYR A 98 -19.83 -6.08 -5.66
CA TYR A 98 -20.03 -5.04 -6.66
C TYR A 98 -18.69 -4.52 -7.23
N MET A 99 -17.73 -4.23 -6.36
CA MET A 99 -16.40 -3.74 -6.79
C MET A 99 -15.66 -4.79 -7.62
N ALA A 100 -15.71 -6.05 -7.23
CA ALA A 100 -15.10 -7.13 -7.99
C ALA A 100 -15.73 -7.28 -9.39
N GLU A 101 -17.05 -7.17 -9.51
CA GLU A 101 -17.75 -7.21 -10.81
C GLU A 101 -17.37 -6.02 -11.70
N LYS A 102 -17.29 -4.80 -11.13
CA LYS A 102 -16.97 -3.57 -11.88
C LYS A 102 -15.50 -3.49 -12.30
N PHE A 103 -14.58 -4.03 -11.49
CA PHE A 103 -13.14 -3.84 -11.63
C PHE A 103 -12.35 -5.16 -11.77
N GLY A 104 -13.02 -6.25 -12.11
CA GLY A 104 -12.38 -7.55 -12.32
C GLY A 104 -12.24 -7.97 -13.79
N ASN A 105 -12.63 -7.14 -14.74
CA ASN A 105 -12.52 -7.39 -16.18
C ASN A 105 -11.27 -6.70 -16.78
N GLU A 106 -10.85 -7.13 -17.96
CA GLU A 106 -9.60 -6.66 -18.59
C GLU A 106 -9.54 -5.15 -18.82
N GLN A 107 -10.68 -4.50 -19.07
CA GLN A 107 -10.73 -3.06 -19.36
C GLN A 107 -10.58 -2.18 -18.12
N HIS A 108 -10.97 -2.72 -16.94
CA HIS A 108 -10.97 -1.98 -15.68
C HIS A 108 -10.33 -2.81 -14.56
N LEU A 109 -9.31 -3.62 -14.87
CA LEU A 109 -8.73 -4.56 -13.91
C LEU A 109 -7.98 -3.85 -12.78
N VAL A 110 -8.52 -3.94 -11.57
CA VAL A 110 -7.76 -3.70 -10.35
C VAL A 110 -6.94 -4.96 -10.03
N SER A 111 -5.62 -4.84 -10.19
CA SER A 111 -4.67 -5.95 -9.99
C SER A 111 -4.55 -6.37 -8.52
N GLY A 112 -4.90 -5.47 -7.59
CA GLY A 112 -4.89 -5.79 -6.17
C GLY A 112 -5.69 -4.81 -5.31
N TRP A 113 -6.32 -5.36 -4.27
CA TRP A 113 -7.09 -4.64 -3.26
C TRP A 113 -6.33 -4.62 -1.94
N ILE A 114 -6.03 -3.45 -1.42
CA ILE A 114 -5.38 -3.23 -0.12
C ILE A 114 -6.47 -2.80 0.85
N LEU A 115 -6.66 -3.54 1.94
CA LEU A 115 -7.73 -3.33 2.91
C LEU A 115 -7.27 -2.44 4.06
N GLY A 116 -7.75 -1.19 4.06
CA GLY A 116 -7.36 -0.19 5.04
C GLY A 116 -5.91 0.28 4.85
N ASN A 117 -5.48 1.19 5.71
CA ASN A 117 -4.11 1.70 5.76
C ASN A 117 -3.50 1.34 7.12
N GLU A 118 -2.22 0.92 7.14
CA GLU A 118 -1.44 0.64 8.37
C GLU A 118 -2.29 0.06 9.51
N VAL A 119 -2.80 -1.15 9.30
CA VAL A 119 -3.78 -1.76 10.22
C VAL A 119 -3.20 -2.08 11.60
N ASP A 120 -1.89 -2.04 11.76
CA ASP A 120 -1.16 -2.13 13.01
C ASP A 120 -1.14 -0.80 13.79
N SER A 121 -1.52 0.32 13.16
CA SER A 121 -1.78 1.61 13.79
C SER A 121 -3.29 1.96 13.79
N PRO A 122 -4.12 1.18 14.52
CA PRO A 122 -5.57 1.28 14.39
C PRO A 122 -6.12 2.65 14.76
N TYR A 123 -5.59 3.34 15.76
CA TYR A 123 -6.14 4.64 16.16
C TYR A 123 -5.97 5.69 15.07
N ASP A 124 -4.83 5.73 14.41
CA ASP A 124 -4.55 6.72 13.37
C ASP A 124 -5.20 6.36 12.04
N TRP A 125 -5.04 5.10 11.60
CA TRP A 125 -5.27 4.73 10.21
C TRP A 125 -6.35 3.69 9.96
N ASN A 126 -6.80 2.93 10.98
CA ASN A 126 -7.75 1.84 10.75
C ASN A 126 -8.55 1.48 12.02
N TYR A 127 -9.22 2.47 12.61
CA TYR A 127 -9.84 2.38 13.93
C TYR A 127 -10.84 1.25 14.08
N ALA A 128 -10.64 0.41 15.07
CA ALA A 128 -11.43 -0.79 15.36
C ALA A 128 -12.21 -0.74 16.68
N GLY A 129 -12.58 0.46 17.15
CA GLY A 129 -13.37 0.62 18.38
C GLY A 129 -12.59 0.34 19.66
N GLY A 130 -11.28 0.55 19.69
CA GLY A 130 -10.43 0.33 20.86
C GLY A 130 -10.31 -1.14 21.29
N LYS A 131 -10.51 -2.08 20.38
CA LYS A 131 -10.44 -3.53 20.63
C LYS A 131 -9.02 -4.01 20.92
N SER A 132 -8.91 -5.09 21.69
CA SER A 132 -7.65 -5.86 21.78
C SER A 132 -7.25 -6.37 20.39
N LEU A 133 -5.95 -6.57 20.18
CA LEU A 133 -5.40 -7.07 18.90
C LEU A 133 -6.11 -8.36 18.42
N SER A 134 -6.35 -9.31 19.33
CA SER A 134 -7.02 -10.57 18.99
C SER A 134 -8.45 -10.35 18.47
N ALA A 135 -9.23 -9.51 19.16
CA ALA A 135 -10.62 -9.21 18.77
C ALA A 135 -10.68 -8.36 17.49
N TYR A 136 -9.73 -7.47 17.30
CA TYR A 136 -9.59 -6.67 16.09
C TYR A 136 -9.24 -7.56 14.89
N MET A 137 -8.25 -8.44 15.03
CA MET A 137 -7.82 -9.32 13.94
C MET A 137 -8.85 -10.43 13.62
N ASP A 138 -9.73 -10.82 14.54
CA ASP A 138 -10.88 -11.67 14.20
C ASP A 138 -11.82 -10.99 13.19
N ASP A 139 -12.08 -9.71 13.40
CA ASP A 139 -12.95 -8.91 12.55
C ASP A 139 -12.28 -8.59 11.20
N TYR A 140 -11.04 -8.16 11.25
CA TYR A 140 -10.24 -7.84 10.08
C TYR A 140 -10.01 -9.07 9.18
N ALA A 141 -9.69 -10.24 9.75
CA ALA A 141 -9.52 -11.47 8.98
C ALA A 141 -10.82 -11.91 8.28
N ARG A 142 -11.99 -11.66 8.90
CA ARG A 142 -13.29 -11.90 8.26
C ARG A 142 -13.52 -10.92 7.11
N ALA A 143 -13.24 -9.62 7.30
CA ALA A 143 -13.33 -8.62 6.25
C ALA A 143 -12.41 -8.96 5.08
N PHE A 144 -11.18 -9.36 5.38
CA PHE A 144 -10.19 -9.79 4.39
C PHE A 144 -10.66 -11.00 3.58
N ARG A 145 -11.21 -12.01 4.25
CA ARG A 145 -11.76 -13.20 3.57
C ARG A 145 -12.91 -12.87 2.64
N ILE A 146 -13.81 -12.00 3.06
CA ILE A 146 -14.92 -11.54 2.22
C ILE A 146 -14.37 -10.88 0.95
N ALA A 147 -13.42 -9.95 1.10
CA ALA A 147 -12.78 -9.29 -0.03
C ALA A 147 -12.04 -10.29 -0.94
N TYR A 148 -11.30 -11.23 -0.35
CA TYR A 148 -10.60 -12.28 -1.08
C TYR A 148 -11.56 -13.14 -1.91
N ASN A 149 -12.64 -13.62 -1.30
CA ASN A 149 -13.62 -14.47 -1.98
C ASN A 149 -14.33 -13.71 -3.12
N ALA A 150 -14.75 -12.47 -2.87
CA ALA A 150 -15.37 -11.63 -3.89
C ALA A 150 -14.41 -11.36 -5.06
N THR A 151 -13.16 -11.01 -4.77
CA THR A 151 -12.12 -10.79 -5.79
C THR A 151 -11.88 -12.06 -6.61
N LYS A 152 -11.67 -13.20 -5.95
CA LYS A 152 -11.35 -14.47 -6.61
C LYS A 152 -12.52 -15.09 -7.37
N SER A 153 -13.76 -14.71 -7.05
CA SER A 153 -14.94 -15.15 -7.82
C SER A 153 -15.01 -14.53 -9.22
N VAL A 154 -14.33 -13.40 -9.44
CA VAL A 154 -14.34 -12.69 -10.73
C VAL A 154 -12.97 -12.74 -11.41
N SER A 155 -11.88 -12.55 -10.67
CA SER A 155 -10.51 -12.51 -11.20
C SER A 155 -9.56 -13.40 -10.39
N SER A 156 -9.05 -14.46 -11.01
CA SER A 156 -8.02 -15.31 -10.39
C SER A 156 -6.68 -14.59 -10.20
N HIS A 157 -6.41 -13.57 -11.01
CA HIS A 157 -5.13 -12.84 -11.04
C HIS A 157 -5.07 -11.71 -10.01
N SER A 158 -6.20 -11.08 -9.69
CA SER A 158 -6.24 -10.00 -8.71
C SER A 158 -5.89 -10.50 -7.31
N LYS A 159 -5.13 -9.70 -6.58
CA LYS A 159 -4.62 -10.02 -5.24
C LYS A 159 -5.34 -9.24 -4.15
N VAL A 160 -5.22 -9.69 -2.90
CA VAL A 160 -5.69 -8.95 -1.73
C VAL A 160 -4.55 -8.83 -0.74
N TYR A 161 -4.40 -7.64 -0.16
CA TYR A 161 -3.27 -7.26 0.69
C TYR A 161 -3.73 -6.76 2.05
N ILE A 162 -2.97 -7.10 3.09
CA ILE A 162 -2.99 -6.39 4.36
C ILE A 162 -1.97 -5.26 4.29
N SER A 163 -2.32 -4.05 4.77
CA SER A 163 -1.40 -2.91 4.85
C SER A 163 -0.74 -2.84 6.21
N LEU A 164 0.57 -2.70 6.26
CA LEU A 164 1.40 -2.72 7.46
C LEU A 164 2.49 -1.66 7.43
N ASP A 165 2.80 -1.11 8.59
CA ASP A 165 3.84 -0.15 8.89
C ASP A 165 5.22 -0.83 9.12
N TYR A 166 6.28 -0.02 9.29
CA TYR A 166 7.67 -0.46 9.52
C TYR A 166 8.01 -0.81 10.98
N ASN A 167 7.13 -0.54 11.95
CA ASN A 167 7.35 -0.73 13.39
C ASN A 167 7.26 -2.22 13.83
N TRP A 168 8.23 -3.02 13.38
CA TRP A 168 8.18 -4.48 13.38
C TRP A 168 7.97 -5.12 14.77
N ASN A 169 8.85 -4.84 15.74
CA ASN A 169 8.70 -5.26 17.14
C ASN A 169 8.55 -4.06 18.08
N GLN A 170 8.42 -2.85 17.56
CA GLN A 170 8.25 -1.68 18.38
C GLN A 170 6.78 -1.51 18.73
N ASP A 171 6.48 -1.50 20.04
CA ASP A 171 5.20 -1.02 20.52
C ASP A 171 5.33 0.51 20.70
N VAL A 172 4.81 1.27 19.77
CA VAL A 172 4.74 2.74 19.84
C VAL A 172 3.59 3.10 20.83
N ASP A 173 3.67 4.19 21.56
CA ASP A 173 2.65 4.69 22.50
C ASP A 173 2.43 3.86 23.79
N GLY A 174 3.41 3.14 24.30
CA GLY A 174 3.36 2.55 25.65
C GLY A 174 2.27 1.50 25.86
N GLY A 175 1.77 0.89 24.81
CA GLY A 175 0.91 -0.29 24.87
C GLY A 175 -0.55 0.04 25.18
N GLY A 176 -1.33 0.41 24.37
CA GLY A 176 -2.78 0.44 24.41
C GLY A 176 -3.33 -0.32 23.20
N ASN A 177 -4.62 -0.17 22.95
CA ASN A 177 -5.25 -0.69 21.74
C ASN A 177 -5.18 0.34 20.58
N SER A 178 -4.30 1.33 20.67
CA SER A 178 -4.12 2.39 19.67
C SER A 178 -3.06 2.05 18.65
N PHE A 179 -2.08 1.25 19.05
CA PHE A 179 -0.98 0.79 18.21
C PHE A 179 -0.55 -0.63 18.60
N PHE A 180 -0.17 -1.42 17.61
CA PHE A 180 0.36 -2.77 17.80
C PHE A 180 1.60 -2.95 16.93
N SER A 181 2.61 -3.68 17.40
CA SER A 181 3.75 -3.96 16.53
C SER A 181 3.32 -4.76 15.29
N THR A 182 3.93 -4.44 14.17
CA THR A 182 3.63 -5.03 12.86
C THR A 182 3.71 -6.55 12.87
N LYS A 183 4.74 -7.10 13.52
CA LYS A 183 4.93 -8.55 13.64
C LYS A 183 3.80 -9.22 14.40
N LYS A 184 3.39 -8.68 15.56
CA LYS A 184 2.27 -9.23 16.34
C LYS A 184 0.97 -9.15 15.55
N THR A 185 0.75 -8.05 14.84
CA THR A 185 -0.42 -7.85 13.97
C THR A 185 -0.47 -8.88 12.85
N LEU A 186 0.62 -9.05 12.11
CA LEU A 186 0.71 -10.03 11.03
C LEU A 186 0.53 -11.47 11.54
N ASP A 187 1.16 -11.82 12.65
CA ASP A 187 1.05 -13.16 13.27
C ASP A 187 -0.38 -13.47 13.69
N THR A 188 -1.03 -12.51 14.37
CA THR A 188 -2.40 -12.67 14.86
C THR A 188 -3.38 -12.73 13.70
N PHE A 189 -3.26 -11.80 12.73
CA PHE A 189 -4.07 -11.80 11.52
C PHE A 189 -3.98 -13.14 10.77
N TYR A 190 -2.75 -13.60 10.47
CA TYR A 190 -2.59 -14.84 9.71
C TYR A 190 -3.09 -16.06 10.45
N SER A 191 -2.93 -16.11 11.78
CA SER A 191 -3.50 -17.16 12.62
C SER A 191 -5.03 -17.21 12.53
N LYS A 192 -5.69 -16.04 12.65
CA LYS A 192 -7.15 -15.92 12.53
C LYS A 192 -7.64 -16.27 11.12
N LEU A 193 -6.95 -15.77 10.10
CA LEU A 193 -7.28 -16.06 8.70
C LEU A 193 -7.16 -17.56 8.39
N LYS A 194 -6.10 -18.20 8.86
CA LYS A 194 -5.86 -19.64 8.69
C LYS A 194 -6.93 -20.50 9.40
N ALA A 195 -7.39 -20.08 10.57
CA ALA A 195 -8.47 -20.78 11.31
C ALA A 195 -9.80 -20.77 10.54
N GLN A 196 -10.04 -19.77 9.70
CA GLN A 196 -11.22 -19.68 8.83
C GLN A 196 -11.09 -20.47 7.51
N GLY A 197 -9.96 -21.13 7.26
CA GLY A 197 -9.63 -21.84 6.03
C GLY A 197 -8.38 -21.25 5.34
N LYS A 198 -7.66 -22.08 4.61
CA LYS A 198 -6.37 -21.72 4.02
C LYS A 198 -6.55 -20.77 2.81
N ILE A 199 -6.09 -19.54 2.94
CA ILE A 199 -5.84 -18.60 1.85
C ILE A 199 -4.45 -17.98 2.03
N CYS A 200 -3.87 -17.46 0.94
CA CYS A 200 -2.57 -16.80 0.96
C CYS A 200 -2.79 -15.28 0.87
N PRO A 201 -2.61 -14.53 1.95
CA PRO A 201 -2.63 -13.07 1.90
C PRO A 201 -1.33 -12.54 1.30
N ASN A 202 -1.40 -11.37 0.67
CA ASN A 202 -0.24 -10.59 0.28
C ASN A 202 -0.05 -9.41 1.23
N ILE A 203 1.13 -8.81 1.23
CA ILE A 203 1.51 -7.75 2.16
C ILE A 203 1.75 -6.46 1.40
N ALA A 204 1.06 -5.40 1.75
CA ALA A 204 1.39 -4.02 1.39
C ALA A 204 2.13 -3.42 2.59
N TYR A 205 3.40 -3.08 2.39
CA TYR A 205 4.30 -2.70 3.48
C TYR A 205 4.90 -1.32 3.22
N HIS A 206 5.00 -0.52 4.27
CA HIS A 206 5.55 0.82 4.23
C HIS A 206 6.93 0.81 4.89
N ALA A 207 8.00 0.61 4.12
CA ALA A 207 9.37 0.49 4.63
C ALA A 207 10.06 1.84 4.73
N TYR A 208 9.44 2.80 5.41
CA TYR A 208 10.03 4.11 5.66
C TYR A 208 11.36 4.03 6.41
N SER A 209 12.22 5.03 6.24
CA SER A 209 13.42 5.21 7.05
C SER A 209 13.05 5.52 8.50
N GLN A 210 13.96 5.23 9.42
CA GLN A 210 13.79 5.53 10.83
C GLN A 210 13.48 7.02 11.05
N GLY A 211 12.37 7.29 11.74
CA GLY A 211 11.95 8.65 12.07
C GLY A 211 11.34 9.45 10.92
N LEU A 212 11.13 8.84 9.73
CA LEU A 212 10.47 9.42 8.53
C LEU A 212 11.20 10.59 7.85
N VAL A 213 12.04 11.32 8.56
CA VAL A 213 12.72 12.53 8.06
C VAL A 213 14.16 12.28 7.61
N GLU A 214 14.82 11.26 8.14
CA GLU A 214 16.18 10.89 7.78
C GLU A 214 16.17 10.03 6.52
N PRO A 215 16.75 10.49 5.40
CA PRO A 215 16.67 9.73 4.16
C PRO A 215 17.58 8.49 4.14
N LYS A 216 18.70 8.49 4.87
CA LYS A 216 19.72 7.44 4.84
C LYS A 216 19.31 6.18 5.59
N PHE A 217 18.43 5.38 5.00
CA PHE A 217 17.96 4.15 5.66
C PHE A 217 19.09 3.18 6.03
N TRP A 218 20.26 3.21 5.37
CA TRP A 218 21.43 2.38 5.73
C TRP A 218 22.05 2.74 7.09
N ASP A 219 21.78 3.95 7.58
CA ASP A 219 22.17 4.41 8.92
C ASP A 219 21.14 4.09 10.00
N ASP A 220 19.96 3.53 9.64
CA ASP A 220 18.89 3.18 10.59
C ASP A 220 19.41 2.26 11.71
N SER A 221 19.59 2.80 12.89
CA SER A 221 20.20 2.09 14.02
C SER A 221 19.29 1.02 14.64
N LEU A 222 17.97 1.21 14.56
CA LEU A 222 16.97 0.27 15.07
C LEU A 222 16.66 -0.87 14.09
N ALA A 223 17.15 -0.77 12.84
CA ALA A 223 16.99 -1.80 11.82
C ALA A 223 18.09 -2.86 11.92
N GLY A 224 17.87 -3.85 12.78
CA GLY A 224 18.78 -4.99 12.99
C GLY A 224 18.67 -6.07 11.90
N SER A 225 19.57 -7.05 11.93
CA SER A 225 19.66 -8.11 10.90
C SER A 225 18.76 -9.32 11.12
N GLY A 226 18.06 -9.41 12.25
CA GLY A 226 17.25 -10.58 12.63
C GLY A 226 15.77 -10.29 12.81
N VAL A 227 15.01 -11.35 13.02
CA VAL A 227 13.54 -11.27 13.27
C VAL A 227 13.19 -10.48 14.53
N ASP A 228 14.14 -10.28 15.42
CA ASP A 228 14.01 -9.49 16.65
C ASP A 228 14.35 -8.01 16.43
N SER A 229 14.56 -7.59 15.19
CA SER A 229 14.75 -6.19 14.83
C SER A 229 13.60 -5.33 15.36
N THR A 230 13.90 -4.13 15.84
CA THR A 230 12.88 -3.19 16.34
C THR A 230 12.00 -2.70 15.21
N ILE A 231 12.63 -2.31 14.09
CA ILE A 231 11.93 -1.83 12.88
C ILE A 231 12.45 -2.61 11.66
N ILE A 232 11.64 -2.64 10.60
CA ILE A 232 12.09 -3.12 9.29
C ILE A 232 11.93 -1.99 8.28
N THR A 233 13.06 -1.50 7.78
CA THR A 233 13.17 -0.45 6.76
C THR A 233 13.81 -1.04 5.49
N MET A 234 14.17 -0.22 4.52
CA MET A 234 14.90 -0.71 3.35
C MET A 234 16.28 -1.32 3.69
N LYS A 235 16.89 -0.94 4.83
CA LYS A 235 18.16 -1.50 5.30
C LYS A 235 18.11 -3.02 5.51
N ASN A 236 17.02 -3.50 6.09
CA ASN A 236 16.86 -4.89 6.50
C ASN A 236 15.58 -5.55 5.95
N ILE A 237 15.07 -5.08 4.81
CA ILE A 237 13.81 -5.57 4.20
C ILE A 237 13.84 -7.10 3.93
N SER A 238 15.01 -7.71 3.79
CA SER A 238 15.19 -9.15 3.68
C SER A 238 14.66 -9.91 4.90
N VAL A 239 14.67 -9.31 6.09
CA VAL A 239 14.09 -9.90 7.31
C VAL A 239 12.58 -10.11 7.12
N LEU A 240 11.86 -9.11 6.60
CA LEU A 240 10.44 -9.23 6.30
C LEU A 240 10.19 -10.31 5.25
N THR A 241 10.94 -10.29 4.13
CA THR A 241 10.68 -11.23 3.02
C THR A 241 10.94 -12.67 3.43
N GLU A 242 11.99 -12.96 4.18
CA GLU A 242 12.26 -14.29 4.72
C GLU A 242 11.21 -14.71 5.76
N TYR A 243 10.77 -13.77 6.61
CA TYR A 243 9.71 -14.04 7.58
C TYR A 243 8.39 -14.40 6.90
N VAL A 244 7.94 -13.60 5.93
CA VAL A 244 6.71 -13.85 5.16
C VAL A 244 6.79 -15.17 4.42
N LYS A 245 7.91 -15.45 3.77
CA LYS A 245 8.16 -16.73 3.08
C LYS A 245 8.04 -17.94 4.01
N LYS A 246 8.62 -17.85 5.21
CA LYS A 246 8.57 -18.91 6.23
C LYS A 246 7.20 -19.05 6.87
N LYS A 247 6.54 -17.94 7.19
CA LYS A 247 5.29 -17.91 7.95
C LYS A 247 4.07 -18.20 7.10
N ILE A 248 3.97 -17.54 5.93
CA ILE A 248 2.80 -17.59 5.04
C ILE A 248 3.05 -18.55 3.88
N GLY A 249 4.17 -18.42 3.21
CA GLY A 249 4.57 -19.27 2.10
C GLY A 249 5.23 -18.49 0.98
N LYS A 250 5.81 -19.24 0.03
CA LYS A 250 6.53 -18.69 -1.13
C LYS A 250 5.63 -18.00 -2.16
N ASP A 251 4.32 -18.24 -2.10
CA ASP A 251 3.33 -17.68 -3.03
C ASP A 251 2.80 -16.32 -2.55
N ALA A 252 3.09 -15.93 -1.30
CA ALA A 252 2.83 -14.60 -0.80
C ALA A 252 3.81 -13.60 -1.44
N THR A 253 3.31 -12.44 -1.83
CA THR A 253 4.13 -11.35 -2.37
C THR A 253 4.06 -10.12 -1.47
N ILE A 254 5.10 -9.30 -1.54
CA ILE A 254 5.20 -8.04 -0.82
C ILE A 254 5.19 -6.91 -1.84
N MET A 255 4.30 -5.97 -1.63
CA MET A 255 4.32 -4.67 -2.30
C MET A 255 4.86 -3.65 -1.30
N LEU A 256 5.87 -2.90 -1.67
CA LEU A 256 6.24 -1.68 -0.95
C LEU A 256 5.28 -0.59 -1.43
N ALA A 257 4.17 -0.46 -0.70
CA ALA A 257 2.99 0.26 -1.18
C ALA A 257 3.09 1.77 -1.00
N GLU A 258 3.96 2.21 -0.09
CA GLU A 258 4.17 3.62 0.19
C GLU A 258 5.61 3.82 0.67
N GLN A 259 6.43 4.48 -0.17
CA GLN A 259 7.83 4.74 0.11
C GLN A 259 8.15 6.19 -0.19
N ALA A 260 8.87 6.85 0.70
CA ALA A 260 9.30 8.22 0.49
C ALA A 260 10.65 8.49 1.16
N PHE A 261 11.39 9.46 0.64
CA PHE A 261 12.67 9.90 1.18
C PHE A 261 12.73 11.41 1.21
N ASN A 262 13.11 11.98 2.36
CA ASN A 262 13.10 13.41 2.57
C ASN A 262 14.27 14.10 1.84
N SER A 263 14.02 15.27 1.25
CA SER A 263 15.01 16.07 0.53
C SER A 263 15.68 17.15 1.36
N THR A 264 15.37 17.27 2.67
CA THR A 264 15.93 18.30 3.55
C THR A 264 17.44 18.31 3.63
N GLN A 265 18.10 17.15 3.44
CA GLN A 265 19.55 17.02 3.41
C GLN A 265 20.14 17.09 2.00
N GLY A 266 19.34 17.46 1.00
CA GLY A 266 19.73 17.61 -0.40
C GLY A 266 18.94 16.72 -1.36
N GLU A 267 18.62 17.27 -2.52
CA GLU A 267 17.88 16.55 -3.55
C GLU A 267 18.70 15.41 -4.19
N GLU A 268 20.01 15.53 -4.23
CA GLU A 268 20.91 14.45 -4.69
C GLU A 268 20.89 13.26 -3.74
N LEU A 269 20.89 13.50 -2.42
CA LEU A 269 20.79 12.45 -1.43
C LEU A 269 19.42 11.76 -1.51
N GLN A 270 18.33 12.52 -1.66
CA GLN A 270 17.00 11.97 -1.88
C GLN A 270 16.99 11.04 -3.12
N ALA A 271 17.56 11.48 -4.24
CA ALA A 271 17.62 10.70 -5.47
C ALA A 271 18.49 9.44 -5.30
N ALA A 272 19.61 9.53 -4.58
CA ALA A 272 20.49 8.40 -4.28
C ALA A 272 19.83 7.36 -3.39
N THR A 273 19.13 7.81 -2.33
CA THR A 273 18.37 6.95 -1.43
C THR A 273 17.27 6.21 -2.18
N TYR A 274 16.53 6.92 -3.04
CA TYR A 274 15.52 6.31 -3.88
C TYR A 274 16.12 5.23 -4.81
N ALA A 275 17.22 5.52 -5.50
CA ALA A 275 17.87 4.56 -6.38
C ALA A 275 18.34 3.32 -5.61
N TYR A 276 18.93 3.51 -4.44
CA TYR A 276 19.41 2.43 -3.58
C TYR A 276 18.25 1.53 -3.12
N ALA A 277 17.19 2.12 -2.59
CA ALA A 277 15.99 1.39 -2.16
C ALA A 277 15.32 0.63 -3.31
N TYR A 278 15.22 1.27 -4.48
CA TYR A 278 14.69 0.62 -5.68
C TYR A 278 15.50 -0.61 -6.08
N TYR A 279 16.84 -0.51 -6.10
CA TYR A 279 17.69 -1.64 -6.46
C TYR A 279 17.64 -2.77 -5.43
N ILE A 280 17.52 -2.48 -4.14
CA ILE A 280 17.25 -3.51 -3.12
C ILE A 280 15.95 -4.25 -3.43
N SER A 281 14.91 -3.51 -3.79
CA SER A 281 13.60 -4.09 -4.13
C SER A 281 13.64 -4.93 -5.40
N GLU A 282 14.29 -4.44 -6.46
CA GLU A 282 14.45 -5.16 -7.73
C GLU A 282 15.29 -6.45 -7.57
N GLY A 283 16.26 -6.44 -6.66
CA GLY A 283 17.07 -7.60 -6.31
C GLY A 283 16.33 -8.69 -5.53
N ASN A 284 15.19 -8.37 -4.93
CA ASN A 284 14.43 -9.26 -4.05
C ASN A 284 13.16 -9.79 -4.73
N LYS A 285 13.16 -11.07 -5.08
CA LYS A 285 12.08 -11.73 -5.83
C LYS A 285 10.72 -11.78 -5.11
N MET A 286 10.66 -11.57 -3.80
CA MET A 286 9.41 -11.53 -3.06
C MET A 286 8.77 -10.14 -3.09
N ILE A 287 9.53 -9.11 -3.47
CA ILE A 287 9.01 -7.75 -3.66
C ILE A 287 8.52 -7.62 -5.09
N GLU A 288 7.22 -7.45 -5.27
CA GLU A 288 6.62 -7.38 -6.60
C GLU A 288 6.47 -5.95 -7.14
N SER A 289 6.49 -4.96 -6.26
CA SER A 289 6.43 -3.55 -6.65
C SER A 289 6.98 -2.63 -5.58
N PHE A 290 7.50 -1.50 -6.04
CA PHE A 290 7.96 -0.39 -5.22
C PHE A 290 7.20 0.87 -5.66
N ILE A 291 6.35 1.40 -4.78
CA ILE A 291 5.50 2.57 -5.05
C ILE A 291 6.09 3.76 -4.31
N TYR A 292 6.44 4.80 -5.04
CA TYR A 292 6.91 6.04 -4.47
C TYR A 292 5.74 6.98 -4.14
N ALA A 293 5.65 7.43 -2.93
CA ALA A 293 4.71 8.42 -2.46
C ALA A 293 5.48 9.72 -2.16
N ARG A 294 5.34 10.75 -2.95
CA ARG A 294 4.26 11.00 -3.93
C ARG A 294 4.78 11.80 -5.12
N ASP A 295 3.94 12.06 -6.11
CA ASP A 295 4.35 12.90 -7.25
C ASP A 295 4.61 14.36 -6.81
N THR A 296 3.59 15.05 -6.30
CA THR A 296 3.69 16.43 -5.83
C THR A 296 3.37 16.53 -4.36
N GLU A 297 4.13 17.32 -3.63
CA GLU A 297 3.96 17.53 -2.19
C GLU A 297 2.68 18.32 -1.89
N PRO A 298 1.77 17.82 -1.04
CA PRO A 298 0.68 18.62 -0.52
C PRO A 298 1.16 19.50 0.65
N GLN A 299 0.44 20.58 0.93
CA GLN A 299 0.75 21.49 2.03
C GLN A 299 0.84 20.75 3.38
N SER A 300 -0.03 19.76 3.59
CA SER A 300 -0.05 18.96 4.83
C SER A 300 1.25 18.21 5.11
N ASP A 301 1.99 17.81 4.08
CA ASP A 301 3.29 17.15 4.24
C ASP A 301 4.37 18.19 4.55
N VAL A 302 4.36 19.31 3.82
CA VAL A 302 5.30 20.41 4.01
C VAL A 302 5.19 20.96 5.44
N ASP A 303 3.98 21.11 5.98
CA ASP A 303 3.72 21.58 7.35
C ASP A 303 4.30 20.63 8.41
N GLN A 304 4.50 19.36 8.07
CA GLN A 304 5.11 18.35 8.93
C GLN A 304 6.62 18.17 8.66
N GLY A 305 7.21 18.92 7.74
CA GLY A 305 8.61 18.78 7.34
C GLY A 305 8.90 17.63 6.40
N PHE A 306 7.86 17.08 5.75
CA PHE A 306 7.96 15.98 4.79
C PHE A 306 8.11 16.52 3.37
N TYR A 307 9.34 16.62 2.91
CA TYR A 307 9.68 17.05 1.55
C TYR A 307 9.98 15.82 0.69
N TRP A 308 8.95 15.03 0.43
CA TRP A 308 9.04 13.69 -0.16
C TRP A 308 8.76 13.65 -1.66
N GLY A 309 8.14 14.69 -2.23
CA GLY A 309 7.66 14.67 -3.60
C GLY A 309 8.75 14.45 -4.65
N LEU A 310 8.35 13.83 -5.76
CA LEU A 310 9.12 13.90 -7.01
C LEU A 310 9.16 15.36 -7.49
N ARG A 311 8.08 16.10 -7.18
CA ARG A 311 7.94 17.54 -7.35
C ARG A 311 7.66 18.21 -6.02
N ASP A 312 8.13 19.44 -5.86
CA ASP A 312 7.79 20.25 -4.70
C ASP A 312 6.34 20.76 -4.77
N ILE A 313 5.89 21.44 -3.74
CA ILE A 313 4.54 21.97 -3.61
C ILE A 313 4.15 22.94 -4.77
N ASN A 314 5.12 23.56 -5.44
CA ASN A 314 4.90 24.42 -6.59
C ASN A 314 4.97 23.68 -7.93
N GLY A 315 5.11 22.37 -7.93
CA GLY A 315 5.22 21.53 -9.11
C GLY A 315 6.62 21.52 -9.76
N ARG A 316 7.65 22.12 -9.13
CA ARG A 316 9.02 22.08 -9.65
C ARG A 316 9.58 20.66 -9.47
N GLU A 317 10.11 20.09 -10.54
CA GLU A 317 10.76 18.77 -10.52
C GLU A 317 12.03 18.80 -9.65
N ARG A 318 12.09 17.88 -8.65
CA ARG A 318 13.30 17.63 -7.88
C ARG A 318 14.24 16.68 -8.64
N LYS A 319 15.49 16.56 -8.23
CA LYS A 319 16.48 15.67 -8.87
C LYS A 319 16.04 14.20 -8.88
N ILE A 320 15.33 13.75 -7.85
CA ILE A 320 14.73 12.42 -7.79
C ILE A 320 13.81 12.12 -8.99
N TYR A 321 13.12 13.10 -9.54
CA TYR A 321 12.24 12.92 -10.69
C TYR A 321 12.98 12.38 -11.91
N ASN A 322 14.19 12.88 -12.16
CA ASN A 322 15.02 12.39 -13.26
C ASN A 322 15.51 10.96 -13.02
N THR A 323 15.83 10.63 -11.76
CA THR A 323 16.18 9.25 -11.36
C THR A 323 14.99 8.33 -11.54
N PHE A 324 13.81 8.75 -11.10
CA PHE A 324 12.57 7.99 -11.24
C PHE A 324 12.24 7.64 -12.70
N LYS A 325 12.45 8.56 -13.64
CA LYS A 325 12.21 8.33 -15.08
C LYS A 325 13.10 7.24 -15.70
N VAL A 326 14.27 7.00 -15.14
CA VAL A 326 15.28 6.10 -15.75
C VAL A 326 15.57 4.85 -14.94
N ILE A 327 15.03 4.75 -13.72
CA ILE A 327 15.45 3.76 -12.72
C ILE A 327 15.27 2.30 -13.15
N ASP A 328 14.28 1.99 -13.97
CA ASP A 328 14.01 0.64 -14.47
C ASP A 328 14.38 0.46 -15.96
N SER A 329 15.04 1.46 -16.57
CA SER A 329 15.56 1.36 -17.92
C SER A 329 16.84 0.50 -17.99
N LYS A 330 17.18 0.03 -19.20
CA LYS A 330 18.43 -0.73 -19.41
C LYS A 330 19.70 0.07 -19.10
N GLU A 331 19.64 1.40 -19.14
CA GLU A 331 20.72 2.32 -18.78
C GLU A 331 20.71 2.71 -17.30
N SER A 332 19.81 2.16 -16.50
CA SER A 332 19.56 2.56 -15.11
C SER A 332 20.85 2.66 -14.28
N LEU A 333 21.65 1.59 -14.26
CA LEU A 333 22.89 1.56 -13.47
C LEU A 333 23.92 2.61 -13.91
N ASP A 334 24.02 2.90 -15.21
CA ASP A 334 24.95 3.89 -15.75
C ASP A 334 24.41 5.31 -15.51
N LYS A 335 23.11 5.54 -15.67
CA LYS A 335 22.45 6.84 -15.45
C LYS A 335 22.45 7.29 -14.00
N THR A 336 22.48 6.34 -13.06
CA THR A 336 22.49 6.61 -11.60
C THR A 336 23.86 6.45 -10.96
N LYS A 337 24.91 6.17 -11.73
CA LYS A 337 26.25 5.91 -11.20
C LYS A 337 26.83 7.05 -10.33
N ASN A 338 26.54 8.28 -10.71
CA ASN A 338 26.99 9.47 -9.97
C ASN A 338 26.33 9.59 -8.58
N LEU A 339 25.19 8.95 -8.35
CA LEU A 339 24.50 8.95 -7.07
C LEU A 339 25.18 8.06 -6.02
N LEU A 340 26.07 7.15 -6.43
CA LEU A 340 26.84 6.29 -5.51
C LEU A 340 27.67 7.11 -4.51
N SER A 341 28.14 8.30 -4.89
CA SER A 341 28.91 9.18 -4.00
C SER A 341 28.12 9.68 -2.77
N TYR A 342 26.79 9.53 -2.77
CA TYR A 342 25.92 9.88 -1.65
C TYR A 342 25.50 8.67 -0.80
N THR A 343 25.99 7.48 -1.13
CA THR A 343 25.68 6.21 -0.43
C THR A 343 26.93 5.62 0.20
N ASP A 344 26.78 4.53 0.91
CA ASP A 344 27.88 3.71 1.46
C ASP A 344 28.40 2.66 0.46
N LEU A 345 27.91 2.68 -0.80
CA LEU A 345 28.29 1.73 -1.85
C LEU A 345 29.30 2.33 -2.84
N SER A 346 30.20 1.49 -3.35
CA SER A 346 31.06 1.82 -4.48
C SER A 346 30.50 1.37 -5.85
N SER A 347 29.50 0.48 -5.84
CA SER A 347 28.82 -0.01 -7.04
C SER A 347 27.43 -0.54 -6.68
N TRP A 348 26.42 -0.28 -7.52
CA TRP A 348 25.09 -0.87 -7.38
C TRP A 348 25.08 -2.40 -7.43
N THR A 349 26.09 -3.01 -8.05
CA THR A 349 26.23 -4.48 -8.12
C THR A 349 26.64 -5.12 -6.79
N GLN A 350 26.93 -4.34 -5.76
CA GLN A 350 27.09 -4.84 -4.40
C GLN A 350 25.76 -5.23 -3.76
N ILE A 351 24.64 -4.70 -4.28
CA ILE A 351 23.31 -5.07 -3.84
C ILE A 351 22.99 -6.48 -4.34
N PRO A 352 22.59 -7.41 -3.45
CA PRO A 352 22.25 -8.78 -3.82
C PRO A 352 21.18 -8.83 -4.94
N GLY A 353 21.41 -9.65 -5.95
CA GLY A 353 20.48 -9.81 -7.07
C GLY A 353 20.63 -8.79 -8.20
N ILE A 354 21.37 -7.70 -8.00
CA ILE A 354 21.57 -6.67 -9.04
C ILE A 354 22.79 -7.02 -9.92
N LYS A 355 22.53 -7.09 -11.23
CA LYS A 355 23.54 -7.33 -12.30
C LYS A 355 23.23 -6.41 -13.47
N LYS A 356 24.23 -6.11 -14.32
CA LYS A 356 24.00 -5.38 -15.59
C LYS A 356 22.91 -6.03 -16.45
N SER A 357 22.77 -7.36 -16.38
CA SER A 357 21.71 -8.10 -17.09
C SER A 357 20.31 -7.92 -16.51
N THR A 358 20.14 -7.45 -15.28
CA THR A 358 18.81 -7.24 -14.65
C THR A 358 17.97 -6.27 -15.49
N PHE A 359 18.59 -5.24 -16.05
CA PHE A 359 17.95 -4.17 -16.83
C PHE A 359 18.12 -4.32 -18.36
N LYS A 360 18.62 -5.46 -18.87
CA LYS A 360 18.86 -5.66 -20.31
C LYS A 360 17.58 -5.77 -21.16
N ASN A 361 16.52 -6.22 -20.57
CA ASN A 361 15.23 -6.33 -21.25
C ASN A 361 14.47 -5.02 -21.09
N ASN A 362 14.21 -4.34 -22.21
CA ASN A 362 13.39 -3.13 -22.26
C ASN A 362 12.06 -3.35 -21.51
N ARG A 363 12.00 -2.98 -20.26
CA ARG A 363 10.76 -2.51 -19.67
C ARG A 363 10.55 -1.12 -20.26
N SER A 364 10.00 -1.05 -21.50
CA SER A 364 9.68 0.22 -22.11
C SER A 364 8.57 0.84 -21.28
N ILE A 365 8.92 1.79 -20.41
CA ILE A 365 7.98 2.80 -19.98
C ILE A 365 7.58 3.50 -21.27
N LYS A 366 6.37 3.24 -21.76
CA LYS A 366 5.78 4.09 -22.80
C LYS A 366 5.70 5.47 -22.17
N ASN A 367 6.48 6.41 -22.71
CA ASN A 367 6.71 7.77 -22.21
C ASN A 367 5.46 8.66 -22.20
N LYS A 368 4.37 8.20 -21.57
CA LYS A 368 3.20 9.03 -21.33
C LYS A 368 2.84 8.91 -19.85
N TRP A 369 3.43 9.80 -19.07
CA TRP A 369 2.88 10.07 -17.75
C TRP A 369 1.47 10.61 -17.93
N PRO A 370 0.47 10.11 -17.17
CA PRO A 370 -0.82 10.75 -17.16
C PRO A 370 -0.64 12.22 -16.80
N PRO A 371 -1.39 13.13 -17.46
CA PRO A 371 -1.36 14.54 -17.09
C PRO A 371 -1.71 14.65 -15.61
N LEU A 372 -0.97 15.48 -14.87
CA LEU A 372 -1.26 15.83 -13.50
C LEU A 372 -2.73 16.26 -13.41
N GLN A 373 -3.49 15.57 -12.59
CA GLN A 373 -4.81 16.06 -12.22
C GLN A 373 -4.60 17.24 -11.27
N SER A 374 -4.89 18.44 -11.79
CA SER A 374 -4.96 19.69 -11.02
C SER A 374 -6.09 19.65 -9.98
#